data_3703d4a387969ad53032b768247e07a3
#
_entry.id   3703d4a387969ad53032b768247e07a3
#
_cell.length_a   1.000
_cell.length_b   1.000
_cell.length_c   1.000
_cell.angle_alpha   90.00
_cell.angle_beta   90.00
_cell.angle_gamma   90.00
#
_symmetry.space_group_name_H-M   'P 1'
#
loop_
_entity.id
_entity.type
_entity.pdbx_description
1 polymer ?
#
loop_
_entity_poly.entity_id
_entity_poly.type
_entity_poly.pdbx_seq_one_letter_code
_entity_poly.pdbx_strand_id
1 'polypeptide(L)'
;IAMLACARIGAIHTVIFSGFSAASIKDRIDDSKSKIVITADGGYRRGKIVKLKEVIDDAITEFNFVEHVIVLERTKNKISLSSKDKLWKDLMETISDSCDAEKLDSDHPLYILYTSGTTGKPKGVLHETGGYLTHLHSTFQWAFDIKDSDVFFCTADIGWVTGHSYVVYAPLLHGATQVMYEGAPDFPDMSRMWNILQKYKVSIFYTTPTALRMFMKFGDQIPNSFDLSSLRLLGTVGEPINPEVWKWYYTVIGKEKCPIVDTWWQTETGGMMISSLPGLETIPLKPGSGTLPIPGVEISVVDEFGTEVPPNTKGYLIIRNPWPGMLQTLWDDDEKYKTVYWSKYADCYYAGDYALKDEDGYFWILGRADDVLKIAGHRIGTAELESSIVSNENVAESAVCGIPDEIKGDVIIAFVVLKEGILTDRTILEKALFNQIRNDIGAIATPKKIYFVPKLPKTRSGKIMRRLLRSIGSGDNIGDTSTLDDV
;
A
#
# COMPACT_ATOMS: atom_id res chain seq x y z
N ILE A 1 19.93 5.06 -4.82
CA ILE A 1 21.15 4.87 -5.65
C ILE A 1 21.18 3.45 -6.18
N ALA A 2 21.15 2.38 -5.34
CA ALA A 2 21.31 1.00 -5.79
C ALA A 2 20.26 0.57 -6.83
N MET A 3 18.99 0.89 -6.65
CA MET A 3 17.92 0.59 -7.61
C MET A 3 18.23 1.18 -9.01
N LEU A 4 18.61 2.45 -9.05
CA LEU A 4 18.94 3.12 -10.32
C LEU A 4 20.25 2.63 -10.93
N ALA A 5 21.22 2.22 -10.11
CA ALA A 5 22.44 1.59 -10.59
C ALA A 5 22.15 0.23 -11.24
N CYS A 6 21.29 -0.59 -10.62
CA CYS A 6 20.85 -1.85 -11.21
C CYS A 6 20.15 -1.61 -12.56
N ALA A 7 19.21 -0.67 -12.61
CA ALA A 7 18.51 -0.32 -13.85
C ALA A 7 19.48 0.14 -14.95
N ARG A 8 20.52 0.92 -14.58
CA ARG A 8 21.52 1.43 -15.52
C ARG A 8 22.38 0.34 -16.18
N ILE A 9 22.68 -0.73 -15.44
CA ILE A 9 23.50 -1.84 -15.93
C ILE A 9 22.69 -3.07 -16.37
N GLY A 10 21.36 -2.97 -16.41
CA GLY A 10 20.47 -4.08 -16.76
C GLY A 10 20.37 -5.19 -15.72
N ALA A 11 20.77 -4.93 -14.49
CA ALA A 11 20.64 -5.92 -13.40
C ALA A 11 19.23 -5.89 -12.80
N ILE A 12 18.61 -7.05 -12.70
CA ILE A 12 17.31 -7.20 -12.00
C ILE A 12 17.53 -6.98 -10.50
N HIS A 13 16.74 -6.12 -9.90
CA HIS A 13 16.81 -5.90 -8.45
C HIS A 13 15.54 -6.34 -7.73
N THR A 14 15.68 -6.65 -6.44
CA THR A 14 14.54 -6.83 -5.54
C THR A 14 14.77 -6.04 -4.26
N VAL A 15 13.81 -5.20 -3.88
CA VAL A 15 13.89 -4.42 -2.65
C VAL A 15 13.08 -5.12 -1.58
N ILE A 16 13.74 -5.45 -0.48
CA ILE A 16 13.13 -6.11 0.66
C ILE A 16 12.95 -5.07 1.78
N PHE A 17 11.74 -4.94 2.29
CA PHE A 17 11.45 -4.02 3.38
C PHE A 17 12.33 -4.31 4.60
N SER A 18 13.06 -3.30 5.07
CA SER A 18 14.07 -3.40 6.14
C SER A 18 13.52 -3.85 7.49
N GLY A 19 12.22 -3.85 7.64
CA GLY A 19 11.53 -4.30 8.83
C GLY A 19 11.13 -5.78 8.84
N PHE A 20 11.43 -6.56 7.80
CA PHE A 20 11.10 -7.98 7.80
C PHE A 20 12.03 -8.80 8.70
N SER A 21 11.51 -9.95 9.19
CA SER A 21 12.31 -10.94 9.92
C SER A 21 13.34 -11.62 9.02
N ALA A 22 14.36 -12.21 9.62
CA ALA A 22 15.37 -12.99 8.89
C ALA A 22 14.74 -14.10 8.03
N ALA A 23 13.71 -14.80 8.53
CA ALA A 23 12.99 -15.83 7.78
C ALA A 23 12.31 -15.25 6.52
N SER A 24 11.60 -14.11 6.65
CA SER A 24 10.96 -13.44 5.49
C SER A 24 11.99 -12.95 4.46
N ILE A 25 13.16 -12.50 4.89
CA ILE A 25 14.25 -12.08 4.02
C ILE A 25 14.86 -13.32 3.33
N LYS A 26 15.09 -14.38 4.08
CA LYS A 26 15.60 -15.67 3.58
C LYS A 26 14.77 -16.18 2.42
N ASP A 27 13.43 -16.24 2.57
CA ASP A 27 12.52 -16.73 1.54
C ASP A 27 12.66 -15.95 0.22
N ARG A 28 12.82 -14.63 0.30
CA ARG A 28 12.93 -13.75 -0.88
C ARG A 28 14.29 -13.85 -1.57
N ILE A 29 15.35 -13.94 -0.79
CA ILE A 29 16.72 -14.13 -1.32
C ILE A 29 16.84 -15.51 -1.95
N ASP A 30 16.24 -16.54 -1.33
CA ASP A 30 16.25 -17.88 -1.89
C ASP A 30 15.46 -17.98 -3.19
N ASP A 31 14.27 -17.40 -3.24
CA ASP A 31 13.44 -17.41 -4.45
C ASP A 31 14.07 -16.61 -5.60
N SER A 32 14.59 -15.42 -5.33
CA SER A 32 15.24 -14.57 -6.35
C SER A 32 16.65 -15.03 -6.73
N LYS A 33 17.28 -15.94 -5.98
CA LYS A 33 18.68 -16.36 -6.15
C LYS A 33 19.65 -15.20 -6.24
N SER A 34 19.40 -14.15 -5.44
CA SER A 34 20.21 -12.92 -5.45
C SER A 34 21.66 -13.20 -5.05
N LYS A 35 22.59 -12.83 -5.93
CA LYS A 35 24.04 -13.03 -5.72
C LYS A 35 24.68 -11.94 -4.89
N ILE A 36 24.12 -10.73 -4.94
CA ILE A 36 24.60 -9.56 -4.22
C ILE A 36 23.48 -9.05 -3.33
N VAL A 37 23.80 -8.82 -2.05
CA VAL A 37 22.89 -8.22 -1.08
C VAL A 37 23.44 -6.85 -0.68
N ILE A 38 22.63 -5.80 -0.74
CA ILE A 38 22.99 -4.46 -0.29
C ILE A 38 22.20 -4.15 0.98
N THR A 39 22.89 -3.80 2.06
CA THR A 39 22.27 -3.51 3.36
C THR A 39 22.99 -2.34 4.05
N ALA A 40 22.55 -2.02 5.26
CA ALA A 40 23.27 -1.08 6.15
C ALA A 40 23.62 -1.78 7.47
N ASP A 41 24.55 -1.19 8.20
CA ASP A 41 24.87 -1.61 9.57
C ASP A 41 23.62 -1.56 10.46
N GLY A 42 22.79 -0.53 10.26
CA GLY A 42 21.51 -0.35 10.92
C GLY A 42 20.70 0.78 10.30
N GLY A 43 19.47 0.96 10.76
CA GLY A 43 18.57 2.05 10.40
C GLY A 43 17.95 2.70 11.64
N TYR A 44 17.46 3.92 11.50
CA TYR A 44 16.79 4.61 12.60
C TYR A 44 15.27 4.44 12.52
N ARG A 45 14.65 3.98 13.60
CA ARG A 45 13.18 3.91 13.71
C ARG A 45 12.74 4.25 15.13
N ARG A 46 11.87 5.26 15.29
CA ARG A 46 11.34 5.72 16.59
C ARG A 46 12.42 5.89 17.66
N GLY A 47 13.55 6.52 17.30
CA GLY A 47 14.68 6.76 18.21
C GLY A 47 15.54 5.53 18.54
N LYS A 48 15.23 4.37 17.98
CA LYS A 48 16.01 3.13 18.17
C LYS A 48 16.79 2.79 16.90
N ILE A 49 17.86 2.04 17.07
CA ILE A 49 18.60 1.43 15.95
C ILE A 49 18.05 0.04 15.67
N VAL A 50 17.63 -0.18 14.44
CA VAL A 50 17.32 -1.51 13.92
C VAL A 50 18.58 -2.08 13.31
N LYS A 51 19.05 -3.23 13.78
CA LYS A 51 20.31 -3.86 13.39
C LYS A 51 20.16 -4.66 12.10
N LEU A 52 20.26 -3.99 10.96
CA LEU A 52 19.93 -4.59 9.65
C LEU A 52 20.94 -5.67 9.24
N LYS A 53 22.26 -5.40 9.44
CA LYS A 53 23.31 -6.38 9.07
C LYS A 53 23.18 -7.70 9.80
N GLU A 54 22.85 -7.69 11.10
CA GLU A 54 22.67 -8.91 11.89
C GLU A 54 21.51 -9.76 11.31
N VAL A 55 20.39 -9.11 10.95
CA VAL A 55 19.24 -9.79 10.35
C VAL A 55 19.57 -10.41 8.98
N ILE A 56 20.38 -9.71 8.17
CA ILE A 56 20.87 -10.25 6.88
C ILE A 56 21.79 -11.44 7.09
N ASP A 57 22.72 -11.37 8.05
CA ASP A 57 23.65 -12.48 8.32
C ASP A 57 22.88 -13.77 8.71
N ASP A 58 21.87 -13.62 9.57
CA ASP A 58 21.01 -14.73 9.94
C ASP A 58 20.25 -15.29 8.72
N ALA A 59 19.73 -14.41 7.84
CA ALA A 59 18.95 -14.81 6.68
C ALA A 59 19.77 -15.59 5.64
N ILE A 60 21.04 -15.23 5.42
CA ILE A 60 21.88 -15.79 4.35
C ILE A 60 22.84 -16.89 4.80
N THR A 61 22.82 -17.29 6.07
CA THR A 61 23.79 -18.23 6.68
C THR A 61 23.92 -19.53 5.86
N GLU A 62 22.83 -20.04 5.31
CA GLU A 62 22.80 -21.30 4.56
C GLU A 62 23.06 -21.13 3.06
N PHE A 63 23.20 -19.88 2.56
CA PHE A 63 23.26 -19.61 1.12
C PHE A 63 24.69 -19.48 0.58
N ASN A 64 25.08 -20.45 -0.21
CA ASN A 64 26.39 -20.43 -0.89
C ASN A 64 26.40 -19.56 -2.16
N PHE A 65 25.22 -19.30 -2.76
CA PHE A 65 25.10 -18.51 -3.98
C PHE A 65 25.17 -16.99 -3.75
N VAL A 66 25.04 -16.52 -2.51
CA VAL A 66 25.29 -15.12 -2.17
C VAL A 66 26.79 -14.89 -2.16
N GLU A 67 27.28 -14.15 -3.13
CA GLU A 67 28.70 -13.89 -3.38
C GLU A 67 29.23 -12.72 -2.56
N HIS A 68 28.43 -11.63 -2.47
CA HIS A 68 28.82 -10.40 -1.79
C HIS A 68 27.69 -9.78 -0.99
N VAL A 69 28.05 -9.17 0.13
CA VAL A 69 27.16 -8.32 0.93
C VAL A 69 27.79 -6.93 1.02
N ILE A 70 27.14 -5.93 0.42
CA ILE A 70 27.61 -4.55 0.43
C ILE A 70 26.94 -3.83 1.63
N VAL A 71 27.75 -3.30 2.53
CA VAL A 71 27.28 -2.73 3.80
C VAL A 71 27.53 -1.23 3.85
N LEU A 72 26.44 -0.44 3.98
CA LEU A 72 26.49 0.98 4.23
C LEU A 72 26.60 1.26 5.75
N GLU A 73 27.61 1.99 6.17
CA GLU A 73 27.75 2.47 7.54
C GLU A 73 26.83 3.68 7.78
N ARG A 74 25.57 3.42 8.11
CA ARG A 74 24.52 4.46 8.32
C ARG A 74 24.46 4.94 9.77
N THR A 75 24.45 3.99 10.70
CA THR A 75 24.27 4.25 12.14
C THR A 75 25.60 4.21 12.91
N LYS A 76 26.65 3.74 12.28
CA LYS A 76 27.97 3.44 12.88
C LYS A 76 27.86 2.42 14.02
N ASN A 77 26.85 1.55 13.94
CA ASN A 77 26.68 0.45 14.87
C ASN A 77 27.82 -0.56 14.67
N LYS A 78 28.28 -1.16 15.77
CA LYS A 78 29.31 -2.19 15.69
C LYS A 78 28.74 -3.44 15.02
N ILE A 79 29.34 -3.85 13.93
CA ILE A 79 28.98 -5.04 13.15
C ILE A 79 30.18 -5.98 13.03
N SER A 80 29.91 -7.26 12.80
CA SER A 80 30.89 -8.25 12.42
C SER A 80 30.95 -8.34 10.90
N LEU A 81 32.15 -8.38 10.32
CA LEU A 81 32.35 -8.54 8.89
C LEU A 81 32.86 -9.94 8.57
N SER A 82 32.26 -10.57 7.57
CA SER A 82 32.68 -11.84 6.97
C SER A 82 33.54 -11.60 5.73
N SER A 83 34.05 -12.67 5.11
CA SER A 83 34.80 -12.58 3.85
C SER A 83 33.95 -12.13 2.66
N LYS A 84 32.63 -12.27 2.73
CA LYS A 84 31.67 -11.83 1.69
C LYS A 84 31.37 -10.32 1.79
N ASP A 85 31.64 -9.72 2.94
CA ASP A 85 31.26 -8.33 3.20
C ASP A 85 32.22 -7.33 2.54
N LYS A 86 31.63 -6.27 1.97
CA LYS A 86 32.33 -5.12 1.41
C LYS A 86 31.70 -3.86 1.98
N LEU A 87 32.50 -2.97 2.54
CA LEU A 87 31.99 -1.67 2.96
C LEU A 87 31.69 -0.79 1.75
N TRP A 88 30.51 -0.17 1.75
CA TRP A 88 30.11 0.77 0.68
C TRP A 88 31.15 1.86 0.47
N LYS A 89 31.68 2.42 1.53
CA LYS A 89 32.69 3.47 1.48
C LYS A 89 33.94 3.03 0.72
N ASP A 90 34.48 1.86 1.05
CA ASP A 90 35.71 1.35 0.45
C ASP A 90 35.54 1.10 -1.05
N LEU A 91 34.36 0.62 -1.46
CA LEU A 91 34.04 0.46 -2.88
C LEU A 91 34.00 1.80 -3.59
N MET A 92 33.33 2.81 -3.00
CA MET A 92 33.16 4.13 -3.61
C MET A 92 34.46 4.91 -3.75
N GLU A 93 35.50 4.61 -2.95
CA GLU A 93 36.82 5.23 -3.05
C GLU A 93 37.65 4.69 -4.25
N THR A 94 37.28 3.51 -4.76
CA THR A 94 38.12 2.79 -5.77
C THR A 94 37.48 2.70 -7.15
N ILE A 95 36.22 3.12 -7.31
CA ILE A 95 35.50 3.01 -8.60
C ILE A 95 35.48 4.32 -9.37
N SER A 96 35.27 4.23 -10.69
CA SER A 96 35.00 5.36 -11.55
C SER A 96 33.66 6.02 -11.23
N ASP A 97 33.57 7.33 -11.41
CA ASP A 97 32.35 8.12 -11.37
C ASP A 97 31.55 8.06 -12.70
N SER A 98 32.07 7.37 -13.69
CA SER A 98 31.44 7.17 -15.00
C SER A 98 31.07 5.71 -15.21
N CYS A 99 29.82 5.50 -15.61
CA CYS A 99 29.30 4.21 -16.02
C CYS A 99 28.27 4.42 -17.14
N ASP A 100 28.55 3.91 -18.32
CA ASP A 100 27.61 3.98 -19.44
C ASP A 100 26.35 3.16 -19.14
N ALA A 101 25.22 3.61 -19.66
CA ALA A 101 23.97 2.85 -19.54
C ALA A 101 23.97 1.71 -20.55
N GLU A 102 23.61 0.51 -20.09
CA GLU A 102 23.38 -0.63 -20.99
C GLU A 102 22.20 -0.35 -21.92
N LYS A 103 22.33 -0.79 -23.17
CA LYS A 103 21.25 -0.75 -24.16
C LYS A 103 20.39 -1.98 -23.99
N LEU A 104 19.17 -1.77 -23.53
CA LEU A 104 18.24 -2.83 -23.19
C LEU A 104 17.00 -2.75 -24.09
N ASP A 105 16.39 -3.89 -24.36
CA ASP A 105 15.07 -3.95 -24.96
C ASP A 105 14.01 -3.44 -23.98
N SER A 106 12.87 -2.98 -24.48
CA SER A 106 11.82 -2.39 -23.65
C SER A 106 11.18 -3.39 -22.67
N ASP A 107 11.19 -4.66 -23.02
CA ASP A 107 10.69 -5.78 -22.20
C ASP A 107 11.76 -6.40 -21.29
N HIS A 108 12.96 -5.78 -21.22
CA HIS A 108 14.00 -6.22 -20.29
C HIS A 108 13.52 -6.15 -18.85
N PRO A 109 13.67 -7.21 -18.04
CA PRO A 109 13.29 -7.24 -16.63
C PRO A 109 13.96 -6.12 -15.83
N LEU A 110 13.18 -5.41 -15.04
CA LEU A 110 13.65 -4.30 -14.20
C LEU A 110 13.78 -4.71 -12.74
N TYR A 111 12.70 -5.21 -12.17
CA TYR A 111 12.70 -5.61 -10.76
C TYR A 111 11.69 -6.71 -10.46
N ILE A 112 11.96 -7.42 -9.36
CA ILE A 112 11.04 -8.36 -8.72
C ILE A 112 10.56 -7.75 -7.41
N LEU A 113 9.25 -7.64 -7.21
CA LEU A 113 8.70 -7.19 -5.93
C LEU A 113 7.77 -8.25 -5.35
N TYR A 114 8.08 -8.69 -4.14
CA TYR A 114 7.37 -9.76 -3.47
C TYR A 114 6.11 -9.27 -2.77
N THR A 115 4.98 -9.91 -3.09
CA THR A 115 3.68 -9.70 -2.44
C THR A 115 3.28 -10.91 -1.61
N SER A 116 2.40 -10.72 -0.62
CA SER A 116 1.85 -11.82 0.15
C SER A 116 0.98 -12.73 -0.73
N GLY A 117 1.36 -14.00 -0.84
CA GLY A 117 0.54 -15.01 -1.52
C GLY A 117 -0.58 -15.54 -0.61
N THR A 118 -1.69 -15.97 -1.21
CA THR A 118 -2.79 -16.67 -0.50
C THR A 118 -2.35 -18.01 0.10
N THR A 119 -1.29 -18.61 -0.45
CA THR A 119 -0.73 -19.91 -0.05
C THR A 119 0.38 -19.80 1.01
N GLY A 120 0.66 -18.64 1.55
CA GLY A 120 1.70 -18.39 2.56
C GLY A 120 3.09 -18.08 2.00
N LYS A 121 3.47 -18.55 0.81
CA LYS A 121 4.73 -18.14 0.17
C LYS A 121 4.56 -16.82 -0.58
N PRO A 122 5.54 -15.89 -0.50
CA PRO A 122 5.51 -14.66 -1.28
C PRO A 122 5.49 -14.95 -2.78
N LYS A 123 4.83 -14.09 -3.56
CA LYS A 123 4.85 -14.11 -5.03
C LYS A 123 5.79 -13.02 -5.52
N GLY A 124 6.77 -13.34 -6.34
CA GLY A 124 7.64 -12.37 -6.98
C GLY A 124 6.98 -11.78 -8.23
N VAL A 125 6.51 -10.54 -8.15
CA VAL A 125 5.94 -9.82 -9.31
C VAL A 125 7.08 -9.23 -10.11
N LEU A 126 7.22 -9.65 -11.38
CA LEU A 126 8.26 -9.16 -12.29
C LEU A 126 7.72 -8.03 -13.15
N HIS A 127 8.41 -6.90 -13.16
CA HIS A 127 8.14 -5.79 -14.07
C HIS A 127 9.27 -5.59 -15.07
N GLU A 128 8.89 -5.22 -16.29
CA GLU A 128 9.80 -4.82 -17.37
C GLU A 128 10.15 -3.33 -17.32
N THR A 129 11.12 -2.89 -18.10
CA THR A 129 11.64 -1.52 -18.05
C THR A 129 10.78 -0.53 -18.82
N GLY A 130 10.53 -0.76 -20.09
CA GLY A 130 9.96 0.25 -20.99
C GLY A 130 8.50 0.54 -20.73
N GLY A 131 7.68 -0.51 -20.67
CA GLY A 131 6.25 -0.37 -20.42
C GLY A 131 5.95 0.23 -19.05
N TYR A 132 6.64 -0.24 -18.01
CA TYR A 132 6.52 0.28 -16.66
C TYR A 132 6.86 1.78 -16.58
N LEU A 133 8.00 2.20 -17.13
CA LEU A 133 8.41 3.62 -17.10
C LEU A 133 7.45 4.51 -17.90
N THR A 134 6.94 4.04 -19.05
CA THR A 134 5.94 4.76 -19.86
C THR A 134 4.66 4.99 -19.07
N HIS A 135 4.18 3.96 -18.38
CA HIS A 135 2.99 4.04 -17.53
C HIS A 135 3.18 5.03 -16.37
N LEU A 136 4.33 4.97 -15.72
CA LEU A 136 4.64 5.87 -14.61
C LEU A 136 4.78 7.33 -15.05
N HIS A 137 5.46 7.56 -16.18
CA HIS A 137 5.58 8.90 -16.73
C HIS A 137 4.21 9.54 -16.96
N SER A 138 3.31 8.82 -17.64
CA SER A 138 1.99 9.31 -17.96
C SER A 138 1.13 9.53 -16.71
N THR A 139 1.05 8.52 -15.83
CA THR A 139 0.20 8.58 -14.64
C THR A 139 0.66 9.62 -13.62
N PHE A 140 1.97 9.81 -13.46
CA PHE A 140 2.50 10.83 -12.55
C PHE A 140 2.16 12.24 -13.03
N GLN A 141 2.32 12.50 -14.34
CA GLN A 141 1.93 13.78 -14.93
C GLN A 141 0.42 14.02 -14.84
N TRP A 142 -0.38 13.03 -15.19
CA TRP A 142 -1.83 13.19 -15.25
C TRP A 142 -2.48 13.33 -13.87
N ALA A 143 -2.04 12.50 -12.92
CA ALA A 143 -2.64 12.47 -11.58
C ALA A 143 -2.15 13.61 -10.69
N PHE A 144 -0.87 13.95 -10.73
CA PHE A 144 -0.31 14.98 -9.85
C PHE A 144 -0.14 16.35 -10.52
N ASP A 145 -0.35 16.43 -11.85
CA ASP A 145 -0.18 17.69 -12.59
C ASP A 145 1.16 18.37 -12.25
N ILE A 146 2.23 17.58 -12.21
CA ILE A 146 3.52 17.98 -11.67
C ILE A 146 4.12 19.17 -12.42
N LYS A 147 4.60 20.16 -11.69
CA LYS A 147 5.25 21.38 -12.19
C LYS A 147 6.68 21.46 -11.69
N ASP A 148 7.54 22.17 -12.39
CA ASP A 148 8.96 22.38 -12.01
C ASP A 148 9.13 22.99 -10.62
N SER A 149 8.14 23.79 -10.18
CA SER A 149 8.14 24.42 -8.86
C SER A 149 7.65 23.55 -7.72
N ASP A 150 7.13 22.35 -8.01
CA ASP A 150 6.56 21.49 -7.01
C ASP A 150 7.60 20.82 -6.12
N VAL A 151 7.23 20.62 -4.88
CA VAL A 151 7.90 19.74 -3.95
C VAL A 151 6.97 18.57 -3.63
N PHE A 152 7.28 17.42 -4.16
CA PHE A 152 6.49 16.19 -4.00
C PHE A 152 6.91 15.44 -2.74
N PHE A 153 5.95 14.96 -1.97
CA PHE A 153 6.21 14.10 -0.83
C PHE A 153 5.27 12.91 -0.80
N CYS A 154 5.81 11.74 -1.13
CA CYS A 154 5.15 10.46 -0.93
C CYS A 154 5.72 9.78 0.32
N THR A 155 4.84 9.33 1.22
CA THR A 155 5.24 8.69 2.49
C THR A 155 5.48 7.19 2.38
N ALA A 156 5.37 6.61 1.19
CA ALA A 156 5.57 5.19 0.98
C ALA A 156 7.04 4.77 1.13
N ASP A 157 7.25 3.60 1.75
CA ASP A 157 8.56 2.97 1.79
C ASP A 157 8.90 2.34 0.44
N ILE A 158 10.17 2.42 0.05
CA ILE A 158 10.66 1.86 -1.22
C ILE A 158 10.63 0.33 -1.28
N GLY A 159 10.42 -0.35 -0.16
CA GLY A 159 10.16 -1.80 -0.12
C GLY A 159 8.77 -2.20 -0.61
N TRP A 160 7.92 -1.24 -1.00
CA TRP A 160 6.59 -1.45 -1.57
C TRP A 160 6.48 -0.85 -2.96
N VAL A 161 5.50 -1.32 -3.75
CA VAL A 161 5.34 -0.84 -5.12
C VAL A 161 5.10 0.67 -5.21
N THR A 162 4.39 1.27 -4.26
CA THR A 162 4.20 2.73 -4.24
C THR A 162 5.53 3.46 -4.09
N GLY A 163 6.44 2.93 -3.29
CA GLY A 163 7.79 3.46 -3.16
C GLY A 163 8.61 3.30 -4.45
N HIS A 164 8.53 2.14 -5.12
CA HIS A 164 9.17 1.95 -6.43
C HIS A 164 8.63 2.98 -7.42
N SER A 165 7.32 2.99 -7.62
CA SER A 165 6.68 3.75 -8.68
C SER A 165 6.69 5.26 -8.42
N TYR A 166 6.31 5.72 -7.21
CA TYR A 166 6.03 7.13 -6.93
C TYR A 166 6.95 7.75 -5.86
N VAL A 167 8.04 7.07 -5.49
CA VAL A 167 9.18 7.69 -4.77
C VAL A 167 10.45 7.60 -5.59
N VAL A 168 10.71 6.45 -6.25
CA VAL A 168 11.96 6.29 -7.00
C VAL A 168 11.78 6.64 -8.47
N TYR A 169 10.96 5.89 -9.22
CA TYR A 169 10.98 5.98 -10.68
C TYR A 169 10.26 7.21 -11.22
N ALA A 170 8.98 7.40 -10.95
CA ALA A 170 8.21 8.48 -11.55
C ALA A 170 8.71 9.89 -11.23
N PRO A 171 9.00 10.26 -9.96
CA PRO A 171 9.50 11.60 -9.66
C PRO A 171 10.84 11.88 -10.33
N LEU A 172 11.76 10.91 -10.36
CA LEU A 172 13.06 11.10 -10.98
C LEU A 172 12.98 11.13 -12.50
N LEU A 173 12.03 10.40 -13.11
CA LEU A 173 11.75 10.47 -14.54
C LEU A 173 11.32 11.88 -15.00
N HIS A 174 10.63 12.61 -14.11
CA HIS A 174 10.18 13.98 -14.33
C HIS A 174 11.17 15.04 -13.82
N GLY A 175 12.29 14.65 -13.22
CA GLY A 175 13.23 15.59 -12.58
C GLY A 175 12.59 16.37 -11.42
N ALA A 176 11.56 15.80 -10.78
CA ALA A 176 10.82 16.47 -9.73
C ALA A 176 11.63 16.61 -8.44
N THR A 177 11.47 17.74 -7.76
CA THR A 177 11.98 17.90 -6.39
C THR A 177 11.10 17.10 -5.44
N GLN A 178 11.70 16.24 -4.62
CA GLN A 178 10.93 15.43 -3.68
C GLN A 178 11.56 15.37 -2.28
N VAL A 179 10.71 15.13 -1.29
CA VAL A 179 11.14 14.83 0.07
C VAL A 179 11.22 13.33 0.26
N MET A 180 12.35 12.85 0.79
CA MET A 180 12.52 11.49 1.29
C MET A 180 12.73 11.53 2.80
N TYR A 181 12.00 10.71 3.54
CA TYR A 181 12.02 10.71 5.00
C TYR A 181 12.36 9.32 5.55
N GLU A 182 13.44 9.24 6.33
CA GLU A 182 13.77 8.06 7.13
C GLU A 182 13.21 8.21 8.54
N GLY A 183 12.18 7.46 8.87
CA GLY A 183 11.57 7.50 10.19
C GLY A 183 10.12 7.06 10.23
N ALA A 184 9.49 7.21 11.39
CA ALA A 184 8.09 6.95 11.59
C ALA A 184 7.29 8.27 11.57
N PRO A 185 6.04 8.27 11.05
CA PRO A 185 5.25 9.49 10.89
C PRO A 185 4.86 10.14 12.24
N ASP A 186 4.88 9.35 13.30
CA ASP A 186 4.49 9.70 14.68
C ASP A 186 5.68 9.95 15.62
N PHE A 187 6.90 10.02 15.10
CA PHE A 187 8.09 10.20 15.93
C PHE A 187 8.88 11.47 15.56
N PRO A 188 9.34 12.30 16.55
CA PRO A 188 9.21 12.10 18.01
C PRO A 188 7.79 12.31 18.56
N ASP A 189 6.90 12.94 17.79
CA ASP A 189 5.51 13.20 18.14
C ASP A 189 4.64 13.37 16.88
N MET A 190 3.33 13.56 17.03
CA MET A 190 2.35 13.67 15.95
C MET A 190 2.47 14.95 15.10
N SER A 191 3.35 15.86 15.46
CA SER A 191 3.63 17.06 14.66
C SER A 191 4.62 16.82 13.52
N ARG A 192 5.32 15.68 13.53
CA ARG A 192 6.43 15.38 12.62
C ARG A 192 6.09 15.62 11.14
N MET A 193 4.98 15.06 10.64
CA MET A 193 4.61 15.19 9.24
C MET A 193 4.30 16.63 8.87
N TRP A 194 3.55 17.32 9.68
CA TRP A 194 3.17 18.71 9.45
C TRP A 194 4.39 19.65 9.46
N ASN A 195 5.34 19.37 10.34
CA ASN A 195 6.63 20.08 10.35
C ASN A 195 7.41 19.88 9.05
N ILE A 196 7.45 18.65 8.51
CA ILE A 196 8.09 18.34 7.22
C ILE A 196 7.39 19.10 6.09
N LEU A 197 6.06 19.04 6.03
CA LEU A 197 5.27 19.74 5.00
C LEU A 197 5.55 21.25 5.01
N GLN A 198 5.50 21.88 6.17
CA GLN A 198 5.77 23.30 6.34
C GLN A 198 7.23 23.65 6.00
N LYS A 199 8.19 22.91 6.59
CA LYS A 199 9.63 23.19 6.45
C LYS A 199 10.12 23.15 5.01
N TYR A 200 9.66 22.16 4.25
CA TYR A 200 10.08 21.95 2.88
C TYR A 200 9.10 22.52 1.85
N LYS A 201 8.05 23.23 2.32
CA LYS A 201 7.01 23.81 1.45
C LYS A 201 6.45 22.81 0.46
N VAL A 202 6.11 21.61 0.96
CA VAL A 202 5.54 20.54 0.15
C VAL A 202 4.29 21.04 -0.53
N SER A 203 4.19 20.83 -1.84
CA SER A 203 3.04 21.24 -2.66
C SER A 203 2.11 20.09 -3.01
N ILE A 204 2.64 18.87 -3.04
CA ILE A 204 1.89 17.63 -3.30
C ILE A 204 2.19 16.63 -2.20
N PHE A 205 1.16 16.21 -1.47
CA PHE A 205 1.28 15.25 -0.37
C PHE A 205 0.51 13.97 -0.67
N TYR A 206 1.23 12.85 -0.83
CA TYR A 206 0.69 11.53 -1.19
C TYR A 206 0.94 10.53 -0.07
N THR A 207 -0.13 10.04 0.56
CA THR A 207 -0.04 9.21 1.76
C THR A 207 -1.14 8.15 1.81
N THR A 208 -1.18 7.36 2.88
CA THR A 208 -2.17 6.28 3.02
C THR A 208 -3.35 6.70 3.90
N PRO A 209 -4.57 6.20 3.64
CA PRO A 209 -5.72 6.40 4.52
C PRO A 209 -5.45 5.98 5.98
N THR A 210 -4.65 4.93 6.19
CA THR A 210 -4.22 4.51 7.53
C THR A 210 -3.42 5.60 8.26
N ALA A 211 -2.51 6.31 7.58
CA ALA A 211 -1.79 7.43 8.19
C ALA A 211 -2.74 8.59 8.52
N LEU A 212 -3.68 8.89 7.62
CA LEU A 212 -4.69 9.93 7.85
C LEU A 212 -5.57 9.61 9.07
N ARG A 213 -6.07 8.38 9.20
CA ARG A 213 -6.84 7.94 10.39
C ARG A 213 -6.03 8.08 11.68
N MET A 214 -4.75 7.74 11.63
CA MET A 214 -3.86 7.95 12.78
C MET A 214 -3.79 9.43 13.16
N PHE A 215 -3.63 10.34 12.20
CA PHE A 215 -3.59 11.79 12.48
C PHE A 215 -4.93 12.32 12.98
N MET A 216 -6.05 11.92 12.37
CA MET A 216 -7.39 12.29 12.84
C MET A 216 -7.64 11.95 14.30
N LYS A 217 -7.10 10.81 14.77
CA LYS A 217 -7.24 10.36 16.16
C LYS A 217 -6.72 11.40 17.18
N PHE A 218 -5.68 12.17 16.81
CA PHE A 218 -5.06 13.17 17.66
C PHE A 218 -5.63 14.58 17.47
N GLY A 219 -6.67 14.73 16.65
CA GLY A 219 -7.44 15.96 16.48
C GLY A 219 -6.83 16.97 15.52
N ASP A 220 -7.64 17.98 15.21
CA ASP A 220 -7.36 18.97 14.16
C ASP A 220 -6.40 20.08 14.62
N GLN A 221 -6.19 20.23 15.92
CA GLN A 221 -5.36 21.30 16.48
C GLN A 221 -3.91 21.19 16.04
N ILE A 222 -3.39 19.96 15.93
CA ILE A 222 -2.00 19.73 15.56
C ILE A 222 -1.75 20.20 14.11
N PRO A 223 -2.42 19.68 13.06
CA PRO A 223 -2.18 20.18 11.72
C PRO A 223 -2.52 21.66 11.54
N ASN A 224 -3.53 22.19 12.24
CA ASN A 224 -3.91 23.59 12.18
C ASN A 224 -2.88 24.55 12.79
N SER A 225 -1.92 24.06 13.57
CA SER A 225 -0.82 24.89 14.12
C SER A 225 0.35 25.07 13.14
N PHE A 226 0.29 24.49 11.94
CA PHE A 226 1.33 24.57 10.91
C PHE A 226 0.82 25.35 9.68
N ASP A 227 1.75 26.05 9.02
CA ASP A 227 1.48 26.64 7.72
C ASP A 227 1.57 25.60 6.61
N LEU A 228 0.42 25.13 6.15
CA LEU A 228 0.28 24.19 5.06
C LEU A 228 -0.15 24.86 3.74
N SER A 229 -0.02 26.17 3.63
CA SER A 229 -0.48 26.96 2.47
C SER A 229 0.25 26.63 1.17
N SER A 230 1.40 25.97 1.24
CA SER A 230 2.11 25.47 0.06
C SER A 230 1.43 24.28 -0.61
N LEU A 231 0.55 23.55 0.11
CA LEU A 231 -0.18 22.41 -0.46
C LEU A 231 -1.16 22.89 -1.54
N ARG A 232 -1.08 22.27 -2.72
CA ARG A 232 -2.01 22.47 -3.83
C ARG A 232 -2.73 21.19 -4.26
N LEU A 233 -2.21 20.02 -3.91
CA LEU A 233 -2.78 18.72 -4.26
C LEU A 233 -2.50 17.70 -3.16
N LEU A 234 -3.50 16.90 -2.86
CA LEU A 234 -3.45 15.80 -1.92
C LEU A 234 -3.68 14.48 -2.64
N GLY A 235 -3.07 13.41 -2.16
CA GLY A 235 -3.28 12.08 -2.74
C GLY A 235 -3.37 10.99 -1.70
N THR A 236 -4.08 9.90 -2.05
CA THR A 236 -4.22 8.71 -1.22
C THR A 236 -3.98 7.42 -2.00
N VAL A 237 -3.43 6.42 -1.31
CA VAL A 237 -3.00 5.15 -1.91
C VAL A 237 -2.98 4.00 -0.92
N GLY A 238 -3.09 2.79 -1.45
CA GLY A 238 -2.78 1.52 -0.78
C GLY A 238 -3.97 0.81 -0.16
N GLU A 239 -5.05 1.51 0.09
CA GLU A 239 -6.32 0.98 0.58
C GLU A 239 -7.47 1.93 0.23
N PRO A 240 -8.73 1.46 0.19
CA PRO A 240 -9.87 2.35 0.01
C PRO A 240 -9.93 3.40 1.13
N ILE A 241 -10.22 4.66 0.76
CA ILE A 241 -10.41 5.73 1.74
C ILE A 241 -11.87 5.84 2.14
N ASN A 242 -12.14 5.85 3.45
CA ASN A 242 -13.49 6.11 3.96
C ASN A 242 -13.92 7.55 3.64
N PRO A 243 -15.19 7.80 3.32
CA PRO A 243 -15.70 9.14 3.05
C PRO A 243 -15.40 10.16 4.15
N GLU A 244 -15.45 9.77 5.42
CA GLU A 244 -15.17 10.66 6.55
C GLU A 244 -13.67 11.05 6.62
N VAL A 245 -12.77 10.10 6.36
CA VAL A 245 -11.32 10.37 6.28
C VAL A 245 -11.01 11.26 5.08
N TRP A 246 -11.67 11.02 3.94
CA TRP A 246 -11.56 11.85 2.75
C TRP A 246 -12.00 13.30 3.02
N LYS A 247 -13.17 13.50 3.66
CA LYS A 247 -13.69 14.82 4.04
C LYS A 247 -12.73 15.53 5.00
N TRP A 248 -12.24 14.84 6.02
CA TRP A 248 -11.26 15.40 6.94
C TRP A 248 -9.99 15.86 6.22
N TYR A 249 -9.47 15.01 5.31
CA TYR A 249 -8.28 15.34 4.54
C TYR A 249 -8.50 16.56 3.65
N TYR A 250 -9.66 16.67 3.03
CA TYR A 250 -10.06 17.80 2.21
C TYR A 250 -10.22 19.09 3.02
N THR A 251 -10.97 19.05 4.14
CA THR A 251 -11.32 20.24 4.91
C THR A 251 -10.19 20.70 5.83
N VAL A 252 -9.57 19.78 6.58
CA VAL A 252 -8.57 20.12 7.61
C VAL A 252 -7.19 20.34 7.01
N ILE A 253 -6.74 19.47 6.12
CA ILE A 253 -5.41 19.56 5.52
C ILE A 253 -5.42 20.38 4.24
N GLY A 254 -6.33 20.07 3.33
CA GLY A 254 -6.48 20.74 2.04
C GLY A 254 -7.16 22.12 2.09
N LYS A 255 -7.72 22.51 3.26
CA LYS A 255 -8.45 23.78 3.44
C LYS A 255 -9.51 24.03 2.37
N GLU A 256 -10.18 22.96 1.90
CA GLU A 256 -11.20 22.98 0.83
C GLU A 256 -10.70 23.52 -0.52
N LYS A 257 -9.37 23.56 -0.71
CA LYS A 257 -8.73 24.11 -1.92
C LYS A 257 -7.96 23.07 -2.71
N CYS A 258 -7.42 22.05 -2.02
CA CYS A 258 -6.61 21.02 -2.65
C CYS A 258 -7.50 19.89 -3.15
N PRO A 259 -7.52 19.57 -4.45
CA PRO A 259 -8.18 18.36 -4.91
C PRO A 259 -7.51 17.12 -4.29
N ILE A 260 -8.30 16.06 -4.09
CA ILE A 260 -7.79 14.78 -3.63
C ILE A 260 -7.75 13.81 -4.80
N VAL A 261 -6.56 13.30 -5.07
CA VAL A 261 -6.29 12.22 -6.02
C VAL A 261 -6.27 10.91 -5.24
N ASP A 262 -7.41 10.22 -5.20
CA ASP A 262 -7.50 8.88 -4.65
C ASP A 262 -7.17 7.86 -5.73
N THR A 263 -6.23 6.94 -5.46
CA THR A 263 -5.68 6.08 -6.48
C THR A 263 -5.91 4.62 -6.16
N TRP A 264 -6.49 3.88 -7.12
CA TRP A 264 -6.51 2.42 -7.06
C TRP A 264 -5.53 1.82 -8.07
N TRP A 265 -4.73 0.90 -7.57
CA TRP A 265 -3.78 0.11 -8.32
C TRP A 265 -3.14 -0.97 -7.45
N GLN A 266 -2.33 -1.82 -8.04
CA GLN A 266 -1.73 -2.99 -7.39
C GLN A 266 -0.23 -3.06 -7.71
N THR A 267 0.51 -3.91 -7.00
CA THR A 267 1.89 -4.25 -7.37
C THR A 267 1.94 -4.77 -8.81
N GLU A 268 0.98 -5.59 -9.16
CA GLU A 268 0.82 -6.22 -10.46
C GLU A 268 0.51 -5.23 -11.59
N THR A 269 -0.12 -4.10 -11.28
CA THR A 269 -0.44 -3.08 -12.31
C THR A 269 0.71 -2.11 -12.56
N GLY A 270 1.72 -2.08 -11.68
CA GLY A 270 2.89 -1.22 -11.79
C GLY A 270 2.65 0.25 -11.47
N GLY A 271 1.48 0.76 -11.72
CA GLY A 271 1.06 2.13 -11.46
C GLY A 271 -0.44 2.30 -11.41
N MET A 272 -0.91 3.55 -11.33
CA MET A 272 -2.31 3.92 -11.18
C MET A 272 -3.17 3.42 -12.33
N MET A 273 -4.37 2.90 -12.00
CA MET A 273 -5.34 2.38 -12.95
C MET A 273 -6.68 3.12 -12.87
N ILE A 274 -7.08 3.55 -11.68
CA ILE A 274 -8.26 4.38 -11.42
C ILE A 274 -7.80 5.56 -10.58
N SER A 275 -8.09 6.78 -11.04
CA SER A 275 -7.75 8.01 -10.32
C SER A 275 -8.42 9.22 -10.96
N SER A 276 -8.62 10.29 -10.20
CA SER A 276 -8.81 11.62 -10.79
C SER A 276 -7.50 12.09 -11.42
N LEU A 277 -7.60 12.84 -12.51
CA LEU A 277 -6.46 13.24 -13.33
C LEU A 277 -6.42 14.76 -13.53
N PRO A 278 -6.16 15.56 -12.47
CA PRO A 278 -6.16 17.02 -12.56
C PRO A 278 -5.17 17.60 -13.59
N GLY A 279 -4.15 16.81 -13.98
CA GLY A 279 -3.23 17.20 -15.05
C GLY A 279 -3.83 17.12 -16.46
N LEU A 280 -4.99 16.49 -16.61
CA LEU A 280 -5.75 16.45 -17.86
C LEU A 280 -7.03 17.28 -17.73
N GLU A 281 -7.85 17.00 -16.74
CA GLU A 281 -9.13 17.64 -16.51
C GLU A 281 -9.51 17.60 -15.03
N THR A 282 -10.08 18.70 -14.54
CA THR A 282 -10.65 18.76 -13.20
C THR A 282 -12.11 18.33 -13.24
N ILE A 283 -12.42 17.19 -12.63
CA ILE A 283 -13.77 16.64 -12.54
C ILE A 283 -14.31 16.74 -11.10
N PRO A 284 -15.64 16.75 -10.90
CA PRO A 284 -16.23 16.68 -9.56
C PRO A 284 -15.73 15.45 -8.81
N LEU A 285 -15.33 15.59 -7.55
CA LEU A 285 -14.84 14.48 -6.72
C LEU A 285 -15.96 13.99 -5.80
N LYS A 286 -16.02 12.67 -5.59
CA LYS A 286 -16.94 12.03 -4.65
C LYS A 286 -16.16 11.38 -3.52
N PRO A 287 -16.42 11.74 -2.24
CA PRO A 287 -15.69 11.18 -1.11
C PRO A 287 -15.70 9.64 -1.09
N GLY A 288 -14.53 9.01 -1.14
CA GLY A 288 -14.36 7.56 -1.13
C GLY A 288 -14.36 6.88 -2.50
N SER A 289 -14.52 7.64 -3.59
CA SER A 289 -14.40 7.12 -4.96
C SER A 289 -12.99 7.33 -5.52
N GLY A 290 -12.44 6.30 -6.15
CA GLY A 290 -11.23 6.41 -6.98
C GLY A 290 -11.44 7.16 -8.29
N THR A 291 -12.68 7.54 -8.62
CA THR A 291 -13.13 8.23 -9.83
C THR A 291 -13.13 7.36 -11.10
N LEU A 292 -12.35 7.68 -12.11
CA LEU A 292 -12.42 7.07 -13.45
C LEU A 292 -11.17 6.24 -13.76
N PRO A 293 -11.26 5.24 -14.65
CA PRO A 293 -10.08 4.60 -15.21
C PRO A 293 -9.19 5.62 -15.93
N ILE A 294 -7.87 5.40 -15.88
CA ILE A 294 -6.93 6.23 -16.64
C ILE A 294 -7.13 6.01 -18.15
N PRO A 295 -6.75 7.00 -18.99
CA PRO A 295 -6.84 6.86 -20.44
C PRO A 295 -6.12 5.62 -20.95
N GLY A 296 -6.77 4.86 -21.86
CA GLY A 296 -6.23 3.64 -22.45
C GLY A 296 -6.47 2.38 -21.62
N VAL A 297 -7.11 2.47 -20.46
CA VAL A 297 -7.44 1.30 -19.62
C VAL A 297 -8.95 1.09 -19.57
N GLU A 298 -9.40 -0.10 -19.94
CA GLU A 298 -10.81 -0.49 -19.93
C GLU A 298 -11.09 -1.37 -18.70
N ILE A 299 -11.81 -0.80 -17.72
CA ILE A 299 -12.17 -1.47 -16.48
C ILE A 299 -13.68 -1.70 -16.43
N SER A 300 -14.08 -2.91 -16.01
CA SER A 300 -15.48 -3.27 -15.80
C SER A 300 -15.70 -3.89 -14.44
N VAL A 301 -16.94 -3.76 -13.95
CA VAL A 301 -17.45 -4.50 -12.79
C VAL A 301 -18.37 -5.59 -13.30
N VAL A 302 -18.07 -6.84 -12.97
CA VAL A 302 -18.76 -8.02 -13.52
C VAL A 302 -19.29 -8.94 -12.41
N ASP A 303 -20.28 -9.75 -12.76
CA ASP A 303 -20.74 -10.83 -11.91
C ASP A 303 -19.78 -12.05 -11.92
N GLU A 304 -20.17 -13.14 -11.29
CA GLU A 304 -19.37 -14.36 -11.22
C GLU A 304 -19.20 -15.07 -12.58
N PHE A 305 -20.04 -14.74 -13.57
CA PHE A 305 -20.02 -15.29 -14.93
C PHE A 305 -19.25 -14.39 -15.92
N GLY A 306 -18.77 -13.21 -15.49
CA GLY A 306 -18.07 -12.24 -16.33
C GLY A 306 -18.98 -11.28 -17.09
N THR A 307 -20.29 -11.28 -16.77
CA THR A 307 -21.25 -10.33 -17.34
C THR A 307 -21.16 -8.99 -16.61
N GLU A 308 -21.11 -7.89 -17.36
CA GLU A 308 -21.08 -6.55 -16.75
C GLU A 308 -22.38 -6.28 -15.99
N VAL A 309 -22.22 -5.80 -14.73
CA VAL A 309 -23.35 -5.50 -13.88
C VAL A 309 -23.88 -4.08 -14.11
N PRO A 310 -25.18 -3.82 -13.89
CA PRO A 310 -25.73 -2.47 -13.98
C PRO A 310 -25.03 -1.48 -13.01
N PRO A 311 -25.07 -0.17 -13.29
CA PRO A 311 -24.59 0.85 -12.34
C PRO A 311 -25.14 0.65 -10.92
N ASN A 312 -24.34 1.03 -9.94
CA ASN A 312 -24.64 0.86 -8.50
C ASN A 312 -24.78 -0.61 -8.04
N THR A 313 -24.40 -1.56 -8.89
CA THR A 313 -24.36 -2.99 -8.53
C THR A 313 -22.93 -3.41 -8.25
N LYS A 314 -22.76 -4.15 -7.15
CA LYS A 314 -21.46 -4.65 -6.71
C LYS A 314 -21.05 -5.88 -7.51
N GLY A 315 -19.76 -5.97 -7.84
CA GLY A 315 -19.21 -7.11 -8.58
C GLY A 315 -17.69 -7.20 -8.49
N TYR A 316 -17.12 -8.05 -9.31
CA TYR A 316 -15.69 -8.25 -9.42
C TYR A 316 -15.08 -7.24 -10.39
N LEU A 317 -13.94 -6.67 -9.99
CA LEU A 317 -13.20 -5.75 -10.84
C LEU A 317 -12.32 -6.52 -11.81
N ILE A 318 -12.46 -6.21 -13.10
CA ILE A 318 -11.63 -6.78 -14.18
C ILE A 318 -11.08 -5.67 -15.06
N ILE A 319 -9.95 -5.94 -15.72
CA ILE A 319 -9.36 -5.08 -16.74
C ILE A 319 -9.38 -5.86 -18.06
N ARG A 320 -9.96 -5.25 -19.11
CA ARG A 320 -10.27 -5.93 -20.38
C ARG A 320 -9.11 -5.93 -21.38
N ASN A 321 -8.18 -5.02 -21.23
CA ASN A 321 -7.06 -4.87 -22.16
C ASN A 321 -5.73 -4.75 -21.41
N PRO A 322 -4.61 -5.18 -21.99
CA PRO A 322 -3.31 -4.96 -21.41
C PRO A 322 -2.97 -3.46 -21.36
N TRP A 323 -2.09 -3.08 -20.44
CA TRP A 323 -1.59 -1.70 -20.29
C TRP A 323 -0.06 -1.72 -20.15
N PRO A 324 0.62 -0.60 -20.44
CA PRO A 324 2.10 -0.60 -20.48
C PRO A 324 2.77 -1.00 -19.18
N GLY A 325 2.20 -0.66 -18.02
CA GLY A 325 2.77 -0.96 -16.70
C GLY A 325 2.41 -2.34 -16.14
N MET A 326 1.76 -3.21 -16.91
CA MET A 326 1.36 -4.55 -16.45
C MET A 326 2.58 -5.39 -16.06
N LEU A 327 2.43 -6.23 -15.03
CA LEU A 327 3.47 -7.19 -14.70
C LEU A 327 3.78 -8.08 -15.92
N GLN A 328 5.06 -8.39 -16.12
CA GLN A 328 5.48 -9.30 -17.18
C GLN A 328 5.05 -10.74 -16.86
N THR A 329 5.32 -11.18 -15.64
CA THR A 329 4.93 -12.50 -15.11
C THR A 329 5.12 -12.55 -13.59
N LEU A 330 4.91 -13.72 -12.99
CA LEU A 330 5.45 -14.06 -11.68
C LEU A 330 6.82 -14.72 -11.85
N TRP A 331 7.79 -14.31 -11.04
CA TRP A 331 9.16 -14.80 -11.10
C TRP A 331 9.18 -16.32 -10.94
N ASP A 332 9.74 -17.01 -11.96
CA ASP A 332 9.87 -18.46 -12.05
C ASP A 332 8.55 -19.26 -11.85
N ASP A 333 7.36 -18.63 -12.13
CA ASP A 333 6.05 -19.25 -11.91
C ASP A 333 4.97 -18.75 -12.90
N ASP A 334 5.20 -18.94 -14.21
CA ASP A 334 4.28 -18.53 -15.28
C ASP A 334 2.91 -19.21 -15.20
N GLU A 335 2.85 -20.46 -14.71
CA GLU A 335 1.58 -21.18 -14.55
C GLU A 335 0.71 -20.54 -13.46
N LYS A 336 1.33 -20.09 -12.37
CA LYS A 336 0.62 -19.38 -11.32
C LYS A 336 0.16 -17.98 -11.80
N TYR A 337 0.97 -17.29 -12.62
CA TYR A 337 0.58 -16.05 -13.27
C TYR A 337 -0.71 -16.22 -14.07
N LYS A 338 -0.78 -17.22 -14.95
CA LYS A 338 -1.97 -17.53 -15.74
C LYS A 338 -3.16 -17.91 -14.84
N THR A 339 -2.92 -18.78 -13.87
CA THR A 339 -3.98 -19.29 -12.99
C THR A 339 -4.58 -18.19 -12.10
N VAL A 340 -3.77 -17.31 -11.55
CA VAL A 340 -4.24 -16.30 -10.59
C VAL A 340 -4.95 -15.15 -11.29
N TYR A 341 -4.41 -14.69 -12.42
CA TYR A 341 -4.87 -13.43 -13.01
C TYR A 341 -5.72 -13.58 -14.27
N TRP A 342 -5.62 -14.73 -15.00
CA TRP A 342 -6.23 -14.89 -16.32
C TRP A 342 -7.21 -16.04 -16.45
N SER A 343 -7.27 -16.95 -15.47
CA SER A 343 -8.11 -18.16 -15.59
C SER A 343 -9.58 -17.94 -15.26
N LYS A 344 -9.89 -16.89 -14.47
CA LYS A 344 -11.25 -16.70 -13.95
C LYS A 344 -12.20 -16.11 -14.99
N TYR A 345 -11.72 -15.19 -15.80
CA TYR A 345 -12.49 -14.56 -16.88
C TYR A 345 -11.65 -14.57 -18.16
N ALA A 346 -12.24 -15.06 -19.25
CA ALA A 346 -11.53 -15.19 -20.51
C ALA A 346 -11.00 -13.82 -21.00
N ASP A 347 -9.74 -13.77 -21.37
CA ASP A 347 -9.05 -12.60 -21.94
C ASP A 347 -9.09 -11.31 -21.07
N CYS A 348 -9.41 -11.45 -19.77
CA CYS A 348 -9.47 -10.33 -18.84
C CYS A 348 -8.57 -10.55 -17.64
N TYR A 349 -7.84 -9.49 -17.23
CA TYR A 349 -7.10 -9.49 -15.99
C TYR A 349 -8.04 -9.41 -14.80
N TYR A 350 -7.96 -10.38 -13.90
CA TYR A 350 -8.72 -10.43 -12.67
C TYR A 350 -7.96 -9.75 -11.52
N ALA A 351 -8.42 -8.58 -11.11
CA ALA A 351 -7.77 -7.79 -10.06
C ALA A 351 -7.85 -8.44 -8.67
N GLY A 352 -8.81 -9.32 -8.44
CA GLY A 352 -9.09 -9.87 -7.11
C GLY A 352 -9.69 -8.85 -6.15
N ASP A 353 -10.20 -7.72 -6.66
CA ASP A 353 -10.91 -6.70 -5.90
C ASP A 353 -12.41 -6.72 -6.21
N TYR A 354 -13.21 -6.24 -5.25
CA TYR A 354 -14.64 -6.09 -5.34
C TYR A 354 -14.98 -4.61 -5.42
N ALA A 355 -15.84 -4.23 -6.34
CA ALA A 355 -16.11 -2.84 -6.65
C ALA A 355 -17.56 -2.61 -7.08
N LEU A 356 -17.95 -1.37 -7.19
CA LEU A 356 -19.12 -0.93 -7.96
C LEU A 356 -18.73 0.26 -8.85
N LYS A 357 -19.51 0.45 -9.93
CA LYS A 357 -19.46 1.62 -10.80
C LYS A 357 -20.80 2.35 -10.67
N ASP A 358 -20.81 3.65 -10.39
CA ASP A 358 -22.03 4.42 -10.30
C ASP A 358 -22.55 4.88 -11.68
N GLU A 359 -23.65 5.63 -11.70
CA GLU A 359 -24.28 6.13 -12.92
C GLU A 359 -23.44 7.16 -13.67
N ASP A 360 -22.54 7.88 -12.96
CA ASP A 360 -21.58 8.82 -13.57
C ASP A 360 -20.30 8.11 -14.06
N GLY A 361 -20.23 6.77 -13.90
CA GLY A 361 -19.09 5.95 -14.29
C GLY A 361 -17.95 5.92 -13.27
N TYR A 362 -18.14 6.47 -12.07
CA TYR A 362 -17.13 6.48 -11.02
C TYR A 362 -17.04 5.14 -10.31
N PHE A 363 -15.80 4.72 -10.01
CA PHE A 363 -15.50 3.46 -9.36
C PHE A 363 -15.32 3.60 -7.85
N TRP A 364 -15.92 2.68 -7.13
CA TRP A 364 -15.82 2.55 -5.68
C TRP A 364 -15.23 1.18 -5.37
N ILE A 365 -14.04 1.17 -4.78
CA ILE A 365 -13.36 -0.07 -4.40
C ILE A 365 -13.85 -0.47 -3.00
N LEU A 366 -14.42 -1.66 -2.91
CA LEU A 366 -15.07 -2.16 -1.70
C LEU A 366 -14.18 -3.13 -0.89
N GLY A 367 -12.97 -3.37 -1.35
CA GLY A 367 -11.99 -4.25 -0.75
C GLY A 367 -11.66 -5.47 -1.60
N ARG A 368 -10.92 -6.41 -1.02
CA ARG A 368 -10.53 -7.65 -1.68
C ARG A 368 -11.74 -8.56 -1.87
N ALA A 369 -11.80 -9.24 -3.01
CA ALA A 369 -12.89 -10.17 -3.31
C ALA A 369 -12.88 -11.43 -2.41
N ASP A 370 -11.71 -11.82 -1.90
CA ASP A 370 -11.52 -12.90 -0.92
C ASP A 370 -11.86 -12.48 0.52
N ASP A 371 -11.92 -11.16 0.81
CA ASP A 371 -12.38 -10.61 2.09
C ASP A 371 -13.89 -10.26 2.08
N VAL A 372 -14.58 -10.42 0.95
CA VAL A 372 -16.03 -10.22 0.87
C VAL A 372 -16.76 -11.30 1.65
N LEU A 373 -17.60 -10.84 2.57
CA LEU A 373 -18.36 -11.71 3.47
C LEU A 373 -19.56 -12.34 2.73
N LYS A 374 -19.73 -13.64 2.86
CA LYS A 374 -20.86 -14.39 2.27
C LYS A 374 -21.86 -14.73 3.37
N ILE A 375 -22.83 -13.86 3.58
CA ILE A 375 -23.80 -13.99 4.68
C ILE A 375 -25.18 -14.29 4.12
N ALA A 376 -25.71 -15.45 4.41
CA ALA A 376 -27.03 -15.89 3.95
C ALA A 376 -27.26 -15.65 2.44
N GLY A 377 -26.25 -15.91 1.61
CA GLY A 377 -26.30 -15.72 0.16
C GLY A 377 -26.00 -14.31 -0.34
N HIS A 378 -25.84 -13.33 0.56
CA HIS A 378 -25.47 -11.96 0.20
C HIS A 378 -23.96 -11.73 0.34
N ARG A 379 -23.42 -10.87 -0.55
CA ARG A 379 -22.01 -10.44 -0.52
C ARG A 379 -21.91 -9.04 0.06
N ILE A 380 -21.20 -8.91 1.18
CA ILE A 380 -21.01 -7.63 1.88
C ILE A 380 -19.51 -7.33 1.93
N GLY A 381 -19.12 -6.15 1.44
CA GLY A 381 -17.74 -5.68 1.48
C GLY A 381 -17.32 -5.32 2.91
N THR A 382 -16.14 -5.77 3.34
CA THR A 382 -15.61 -5.41 4.66
C THR A 382 -15.40 -3.92 4.79
N ALA A 383 -14.93 -3.25 3.72
CA ALA A 383 -14.70 -1.81 3.72
C ALA A 383 -15.98 -0.98 3.92
N GLU A 384 -17.12 -1.45 3.44
CA GLU A 384 -18.43 -0.79 3.63
C GLU A 384 -18.86 -0.82 5.11
N LEU A 385 -18.69 -1.98 5.76
CA LEU A 385 -18.94 -2.12 7.18
C LEU A 385 -18.00 -1.29 8.04
N GLU A 386 -16.71 -1.32 7.70
CA GLU A 386 -15.69 -0.52 8.38
C GLU A 386 -15.98 0.97 8.23
N SER A 387 -16.43 1.40 7.07
CA SER A 387 -16.82 2.79 6.80
C SER A 387 -18.00 3.22 7.66
N SER A 388 -19.06 2.40 7.74
CA SER A 388 -20.19 2.66 8.62
C SER A 388 -19.75 2.79 10.09
N ILE A 389 -18.92 1.87 10.58
CA ILE A 389 -18.44 1.89 11.98
C ILE A 389 -17.58 3.16 12.25
N VAL A 390 -16.68 3.52 11.33
CA VAL A 390 -15.77 4.68 11.49
C VAL A 390 -16.49 6.01 11.37
N SER A 391 -17.67 6.08 10.76
CA SER A 391 -18.48 7.31 10.74
C SER A 391 -19.05 7.70 12.12
N ASN A 392 -18.99 6.80 13.12
CA ASN A 392 -19.30 7.14 14.50
C ASN A 392 -18.20 8.03 15.12
N GLU A 393 -18.62 9.14 15.73
CA GLU A 393 -17.71 10.15 16.28
C GLU A 393 -16.70 9.63 17.33
N ASN A 394 -17.03 8.53 18.02
CA ASN A 394 -16.20 7.91 19.06
C ASN A 394 -15.18 6.90 18.51
N VAL A 395 -15.27 6.53 17.24
CA VAL A 395 -14.45 5.50 16.63
C VAL A 395 -13.27 6.12 15.87
N ALA A 396 -12.07 5.60 16.12
CA ALA A 396 -10.87 5.98 15.38
C ALA A 396 -10.60 5.06 14.20
N GLU A 397 -10.73 3.74 14.43
CA GLU A 397 -10.46 2.72 13.40
C GLU A 397 -11.37 1.52 13.61
N SER A 398 -11.64 0.79 12.53
CA SER A 398 -12.30 -0.50 12.60
C SER A 398 -11.71 -1.49 11.60
N ALA A 399 -11.82 -2.76 11.92
CA ALA A 399 -11.55 -3.85 11.00
C ALA A 399 -12.64 -4.89 11.13
N VAL A 400 -13.13 -5.40 10.01
CA VAL A 400 -14.19 -6.39 9.94
C VAL A 400 -13.69 -7.64 9.27
N CYS A 401 -14.06 -8.80 9.78
CA CYS A 401 -13.83 -10.08 9.11
C CYS A 401 -15.00 -11.04 9.32
N GLY A 402 -15.12 -12.00 8.41
CA GLY A 402 -16.05 -13.14 8.53
C GLY A 402 -15.37 -14.29 9.26
N ILE A 403 -16.12 -14.95 10.11
CA ILE A 403 -15.74 -16.26 10.63
C ILE A 403 -16.79 -17.28 10.17
N PRO A 404 -16.38 -18.52 9.82
CA PRO A 404 -17.30 -19.54 9.33
C PRO A 404 -18.43 -19.80 10.31
N ASP A 405 -19.63 -19.96 9.78
CA ASP A 405 -20.83 -20.33 10.53
C ASP A 405 -21.61 -21.39 9.74
N GLU A 406 -22.03 -22.46 10.41
CA GLU A 406 -22.66 -23.63 9.77
C GLU A 406 -23.98 -23.32 9.06
N ILE A 407 -24.68 -22.27 9.50
CA ILE A 407 -26.03 -21.92 8.99
C ILE A 407 -25.95 -20.75 7.99
N LYS A 408 -25.15 -19.74 8.29
CA LYS A 408 -25.12 -18.47 7.55
C LYS A 408 -23.99 -18.36 6.52
N GLY A 409 -23.09 -19.34 6.47
CA GLY A 409 -21.84 -19.31 5.73
C GLY A 409 -20.77 -18.55 6.50
N ASP A 410 -20.88 -17.24 6.60
CA ASP A 410 -20.07 -16.41 7.47
C ASP A 410 -20.93 -15.66 8.50
N VAL A 411 -20.34 -15.36 9.65
CA VAL A 411 -20.86 -14.35 10.59
C VAL A 411 -19.82 -13.25 10.76
N ILE A 412 -20.32 -12.03 10.90
CA ILE A 412 -19.48 -10.84 10.99
C ILE A 412 -18.95 -10.68 12.41
N ILE A 413 -17.66 -10.41 12.54
CA ILE A 413 -17.07 -9.85 13.75
C ILE A 413 -16.37 -8.54 13.40
N ALA A 414 -16.45 -7.57 14.31
CA ALA A 414 -15.82 -6.28 14.15
C ALA A 414 -14.84 -6.01 15.31
N PHE A 415 -13.70 -5.44 14.98
CA PHE A 415 -12.71 -4.95 15.93
C PHE A 415 -12.67 -3.44 15.82
N VAL A 416 -12.85 -2.74 16.93
CA VAL A 416 -13.04 -1.28 16.97
C VAL A 416 -12.02 -0.65 17.91
N VAL A 417 -11.30 0.36 17.41
CA VAL A 417 -10.40 1.21 18.18
C VAL A 417 -11.11 2.54 18.43
N LEU A 418 -11.20 2.96 19.68
CA LEU A 418 -11.81 4.24 20.05
C LEU A 418 -10.81 5.40 19.92
N LYS A 419 -11.33 6.61 19.73
CA LYS A 419 -10.54 7.84 19.84
C LYS A 419 -10.02 8.02 21.27
N GLU A 420 -8.94 8.74 21.43
CA GLU A 420 -8.39 9.04 22.75
C GLU A 420 -9.33 9.90 23.58
N GLY A 421 -9.38 9.63 24.90
CA GLY A 421 -10.20 10.41 25.84
C GLY A 421 -11.69 10.05 25.84
N ILE A 422 -12.11 9.06 25.06
CA ILE A 422 -13.51 8.62 25.06
C ILE A 422 -13.81 7.79 26.32
N LEU A 423 -14.72 8.28 27.14
CA LEU A 423 -15.20 7.65 28.38
C LEU A 423 -16.58 7.02 28.25
N THR A 424 -17.06 6.79 27.02
CA THR A 424 -18.38 6.23 26.75
C THR A 424 -18.47 4.77 27.24
N ASP A 425 -19.60 4.40 27.85
CA ASP A 425 -19.91 3.01 28.18
C ASP A 425 -19.89 2.15 26.92
N ARG A 426 -19.04 1.12 26.91
CA ARG A 426 -18.84 0.23 25.76
C ARG A 426 -20.11 -0.49 25.34
N THR A 427 -20.99 -0.81 26.30
CA THR A 427 -22.27 -1.48 26.02
C THR A 427 -23.25 -0.55 25.29
N ILE A 428 -23.24 0.73 25.67
CA ILE A 428 -24.07 1.76 24.99
C ILE A 428 -23.54 1.98 23.57
N LEU A 429 -22.22 2.11 23.44
CA LEU A 429 -21.58 2.33 22.13
C LEU A 429 -21.76 1.12 21.19
N GLU A 430 -21.63 -0.10 21.71
CA GLU A 430 -21.89 -1.32 20.92
C GLU A 430 -23.31 -1.34 20.34
N LYS A 431 -24.32 -1.01 21.16
CA LYS A 431 -25.70 -0.89 20.69
C LYS A 431 -25.87 0.21 19.63
N ALA A 432 -25.21 1.36 19.82
CA ALA A 432 -25.25 2.45 18.87
C ALA A 432 -24.64 2.02 17.51
N LEU A 433 -23.51 1.35 17.53
CA LEU A 433 -22.85 0.82 16.32
C LEU A 433 -23.71 -0.25 15.62
N PHE A 434 -24.33 -1.16 16.36
CA PHE A 434 -25.28 -2.12 15.77
C PHE A 434 -26.45 -1.43 15.07
N ASN A 435 -27.05 -0.42 15.70
CA ASN A 435 -28.14 0.34 15.10
C ASN A 435 -27.68 1.11 13.88
N GLN A 436 -26.51 1.72 13.93
CA GLN A 436 -25.92 2.45 12.82
C GLN A 436 -25.70 1.53 11.60
N ILE A 437 -25.01 0.41 11.77
CA ILE A 437 -24.80 -0.58 10.70
C ILE A 437 -26.13 -1.08 10.12
N ARG A 438 -27.10 -1.30 10.98
CA ARG A 438 -28.43 -1.75 10.55
C ARG A 438 -29.16 -0.71 9.71
N ASN A 439 -28.99 0.57 10.02
CA ASN A 439 -29.59 1.68 9.26
C ASN A 439 -28.83 1.94 7.95
N ASP A 440 -27.50 1.90 7.97
CA ASP A 440 -26.67 2.25 6.82
C ASP A 440 -26.64 1.14 5.76
N ILE A 441 -26.60 -0.14 6.20
CA ILE A 441 -26.35 -1.28 5.30
C ILE A 441 -27.52 -2.29 5.36
N GLY A 442 -28.12 -2.47 6.54
CA GLY A 442 -29.21 -3.40 6.75
C GLY A 442 -28.96 -4.43 7.85
N ALA A 443 -30.04 -5.09 8.29
CA ALA A 443 -29.97 -6.04 9.40
C ALA A 443 -29.05 -7.24 9.17
N ILE A 444 -28.87 -7.65 7.90
CA ILE A 444 -28.01 -8.76 7.50
C ILE A 444 -26.53 -8.48 7.77
N ALA A 445 -26.13 -7.20 7.74
CA ALA A 445 -24.76 -6.74 7.95
C ALA A 445 -24.40 -6.52 9.43
N THR A 446 -25.33 -6.78 10.35
CA THR A 446 -25.10 -6.57 11.79
C THR A 446 -24.08 -7.58 12.29
N PRO A 447 -22.96 -7.14 12.91
CA PRO A 447 -21.97 -8.04 13.47
C PRO A 447 -22.56 -8.93 14.56
N LYS A 448 -22.08 -10.17 14.66
CA LYS A 448 -22.39 -11.06 15.78
C LYS A 448 -21.77 -10.51 17.07
N LYS A 449 -20.59 -9.85 16.95
CA LYS A 449 -19.88 -9.28 18.08
C LYS A 449 -18.97 -8.13 17.65
N ILE A 450 -18.85 -7.13 18.52
CA ILE A 450 -17.88 -6.05 18.41
C ILE A 450 -16.87 -6.19 19.55
N TYR A 451 -15.57 -6.23 19.18
CA TYR A 451 -14.46 -6.23 20.13
C TYR A 451 -13.84 -4.84 20.18
N PHE A 452 -13.87 -4.21 21.34
CA PHE A 452 -13.14 -2.97 21.55
C PHE A 452 -11.69 -3.29 21.91
N VAL A 453 -10.76 -2.90 21.04
CA VAL A 453 -9.33 -3.21 21.15
C VAL A 453 -8.49 -1.93 21.20
N PRO A 454 -7.34 -1.95 21.87
CA PRO A 454 -6.47 -0.77 21.91
C PRO A 454 -5.81 -0.46 20.55
N LYS A 455 -5.54 -1.49 19.74
CA LYS A 455 -4.90 -1.41 18.43
C LYS A 455 -5.37 -2.55 17.53
N LEU A 456 -5.34 -2.33 16.22
CA LEU A 456 -5.51 -3.38 15.21
C LEU A 456 -4.14 -3.94 14.82
N PRO A 457 -4.04 -5.27 14.54
CA PRO A 457 -2.82 -5.85 14.01
C PRO A 457 -2.58 -5.31 12.61
N LYS A 458 -1.44 -4.68 12.41
CA LYS A 458 -1.05 -4.08 11.13
C LYS A 458 0.31 -4.60 10.69
N THR A 459 0.51 -4.64 9.39
CA THR A 459 1.86 -4.74 8.85
C THR A 459 2.61 -3.46 9.15
N ARG A 460 3.93 -3.50 9.06
CA ARG A 460 4.78 -2.30 9.22
C ARG A 460 4.49 -1.19 8.19
N SER A 461 3.82 -1.52 7.09
CA SER A 461 3.29 -0.54 6.12
C SER A 461 1.95 0.06 6.53
N GLY A 462 1.38 -0.35 7.68
CA GLY A 462 0.09 0.10 8.18
C GLY A 462 -1.13 -0.68 7.68
N LYS A 463 -0.95 -1.67 6.81
CA LYS A 463 -2.05 -2.50 6.31
C LYS A 463 -2.59 -3.42 7.41
N ILE A 464 -3.91 -3.42 7.61
CA ILE A 464 -4.58 -4.28 8.60
C ILE A 464 -4.42 -5.75 8.20
N MET A 465 -3.99 -6.59 9.14
CA MET A 465 -3.81 -8.01 8.95
C MET A 465 -5.10 -8.78 9.30
N ARG A 466 -6.11 -8.70 8.41
CA ARG A 466 -7.43 -9.34 8.62
C ARG A 466 -7.33 -10.84 8.86
N ARG A 467 -6.33 -11.50 8.27
CA ARG A 467 -6.06 -12.92 8.53
C ARG A 467 -5.86 -13.21 10.02
N LEU A 468 -5.08 -12.39 10.71
CA LEU A 468 -4.87 -12.54 12.17
C LEU A 468 -6.14 -12.29 12.95
N LEU A 469 -6.92 -11.26 12.58
CA LEU A 469 -8.19 -10.96 13.22
C LEU A 469 -9.20 -12.10 13.04
N ARG A 470 -9.23 -12.72 11.85
CA ARG A 470 -10.05 -13.89 11.56
C ARG A 470 -9.64 -15.07 12.45
N SER A 471 -8.35 -15.40 12.50
CA SER A 471 -7.84 -16.50 13.35
C SER A 471 -8.14 -16.26 14.85
N ILE A 472 -7.99 -15.02 15.32
CA ILE A 472 -8.36 -14.64 16.71
C ILE A 472 -9.86 -14.83 16.94
N GLY A 473 -10.69 -14.40 15.99
CA GLY A 473 -12.15 -14.47 16.08
C GLY A 473 -12.69 -15.89 16.04
N SER A 474 -12.09 -16.79 15.24
CA SER A 474 -12.45 -18.20 15.14
C SER A 474 -11.79 -19.08 16.20
N GLY A 475 -10.76 -18.59 16.90
CA GLY A 475 -9.97 -19.40 17.85
C GLY A 475 -8.95 -20.31 17.17
N ASP A 476 -8.62 -20.04 15.89
CA ASP A 476 -7.65 -20.81 15.12
C ASP A 476 -6.20 -20.40 15.41
N ASN A 477 -5.25 -21.21 14.94
CA ASN A 477 -3.84 -20.86 15.03
C ASN A 477 -3.54 -19.58 14.22
N ILE A 478 -2.85 -18.64 14.85
CA ILE A 478 -2.54 -17.31 14.29
C ILE A 478 -1.64 -17.41 13.04
N GLY A 479 -0.81 -18.45 12.95
CA GLY A 479 0.10 -18.65 11.82
C GLY A 479 1.23 -17.62 11.76
N ASP A 480 1.71 -17.31 10.55
CA ASP A 480 2.84 -16.40 10.35
C ASP A 480 2.52 -14.95 10.77
N THR A 481 3.34 -14.41 11.66
CA THR A 481 3.29 -13.03 12.17
C THR A 481 4.50 -12.18 11.76
N SER A 482 5.34 -12.68 10.87
CA SER A 482 6.64 -12.08 10.50
C SER A 482 6.55 -10.66 9.94
N THR A 483 5.38 -10.29 9.40
CA THR A 483 5.10 -8.95 8.86
C THR A 483 4.38 -8.02 9.83
N LEU A 484 4.04 -8.50 11.03
CA LEU A 484 3.36 -7.71 12.06
C LEU A 484 4.28 -6.58 12.55
N ASP A 485 3.71 -5.39 12.73
CA ASP A 485 4.41 -4.27 13.35
C ASP A 485 4.50 -4.52 14.86
N ASP A 486 5.71 -4.71 15.36
CA ASP A 486 5.99 -4.80 16.80
C ASP A 486 5.91 -3.41 17.41
N VAL A 487 4.79 -3.11 18.05
CA VAL A 487 4.60 -1.85 18.81
C VAL A 487 4.54 -2.14 20.29
#